data_8f9d768718e1f0dca1e55906b27e2f28
#
_entry.id   8f9d768718e1f0dca1e55906b27e2f28
#
_cell.length_a   1.000
_cell.length_b   1.000
_cell.length_c   1.000
_cell.angle_alpha   90.00
_cell.angle_beta   90.00
_cell.angle_gamma   90.00
#
_symmetry.space_group_name_H-M   'P 1'
#
loop_
_entity.id
_entity.type
_entity.pdbx_description
1 polymer ?
#
loop_
_entity_poly.entity_id
_entity_poly.type
_entity_poly.pdbx_seq_one_letter_code
_entity_poly.pdbx_strand_id
1 'polypeptide(L)'
;NNPDWKTVVIDENTNMLTVPVGSIGFRWGQKEGEDLGKWNLQEKNAAGADIRPRLSLIGGHDGVVLVASPYFGNQQHDHFQHTDHANILPHNIAVRKLQSRDGEILVASVYDLFVANYGVDQGLGGPNVASSYDDDIPYTPAWQEKITGVKRHLVIQVAREFADNADKTHGKSMVIIGAAMNHWY
;
A
#
# COMPACT_ATOMS: atom_id res chain seq x y z
N ASN A 1 -21.53 2.36 4.50
CA ASN A 1 -20.72 3.57 4.79
C ASN A 1 -20.67 3.77 6.29
N ASN A 2 -19.51 3.60 6.89
CA ASN A 2 -19.30 3.94 8.29
C ASN A 2 -18.80 5.39 8.37
N PRO A 3 -19.57 6.31 8.95
CA PRO A 3 -19.18 7.73 9.09
C PRO A 3 -17.94 7.89 9.99
N ASP A 4 -17.63 6.87 10.79
CA ASP A 4 -16.51 6.89 11.72
C ASP A 4 -15.17 6.45 11.10
N TRP A 5 -15.16 6.11 9.83
CA TRP A 5 -13.90 5.78 9.16
C TRP A 5 -12.99 7.00 9.12
N LYS A 6 -11.85 6.85 9.74
CA LYS A 6 -10.81 7.86 9.85
C LYS A 6 -9.48 7.31 9.33
N THR A 7 -8.69 8.20 8.76
CA THR A 7 -7.26 7.93 8.61
C THR A 7 -6.66 7.94 10.00
N VAL A 8 -6.02 6.85 10.38
CA VAL A 8 -5.30 6.73 11.65
C VAL A 8 -3.83 6.52 11.34
N VAL A 9 -2.97 7.26 11.97
CA VAL A 9 -1.52 7.16 11.81
C VAL A 9 -0.85 6.95 13.16
N ILE A 10 0.37 6.42 13.14
CA ILE A 10 1.25 6.46 14.28
C ILE A 10 2.08 7.73 14.14
N ASP A 11 1.99 8.61 15.12
CA ASP A 11 2.84 9.78 15.17
C ASP A 11 4.25 9.38 15.66
N GLU A 12 5.26 9.61 14.85
CA GLU A 12 6.65 9.28 15.19
C GLU A 12 7.15 9.99 16.43
N ASN A 13 6.65 11.21 16.70
CA ASN A 13 7.09 12.01 17.84
C ASN A 13 6.63 11.41 19.18
N THR A 14 5.45 10.80 19.20
CA THR A 14 4.82 10.30 20.43
C THR A 14 4.73 8.78 20.46
N ASN A 15 4.92 8.12 19.32
CA ASN A 15 4.67 6.69 19.07
C ASN A 15 3.22 6.25 19.38
N MET A 16 2.28 7.20 19.36
CA MET A 16 0.87 6.95 19.65
C MET A 16 0.02 7.02 18.39
N LEU A 17 -1.10 6.31 18.43
CA LEU A 17 -2.14 6.42 17.41
C LEU A 17 -2.76 7.81 17.43
N THR A 18 -2.83 8.45 16.29
CA THR A 18 -3.36 9.78 16.13
C THR A 18 -4.25 9.85 14.90
N VAL A 19 -5.36 10.57 15.01
CA VAL A 19 -6.23 10.89 13.88
C VAL A 19 -5.87 12.29 13.38
N PRO A 20 -5.36 12.42 12.15
CA PRO A 20 -5.09 13.72 11.55
C PRO A 20 -6.37 14.54 11.37
N VAL A 21 -6.25 15.85 11.44
CA VAL A 21 -7.35 16.78 11.15
C VAL A 21 -7.64 16.82 9.65
N GLY A 22 -8.92 16.91 9.29
CA GLY A 22 -9.36 16.98 7.91
C GLY A 22 -9.85 15.64 7.36
N SER A 23 -9.95 15.55 6.05
CA SER A 23 -10.51 14.42 5.33
C SER A 23 -9.70 14.10 4.07
N ILE A 24 -9.64 12.82 3.71
CA ILE A 24 -9.00 12.34 2.48
C ILE A 24 -9.94 12.37 1.26
N GLY A 25 -11.04 13.08 1.33
CA GLY A 25 -11.92 13.32 0.19
C GLY A 25 -13.30 12.70 0.32
N PHE A 26 -13.92 12.51 -0.83
CA PHE A 26 -15.33 12.21 -1.01
C PHE A 26 -15.83 10.95 -0.29
N ARG A 27 -17.07 11.03 0.21
CA ARG A 27 -17.84 9.92 0.77
C ARG A 27 -19.22 9.85 0.14
N TRP A 28 -19.62 8.67 -0.31
CA TRP A 28 -20.97 8.43 -0.78
C TRP A 28 -21.99 8.64 0.35
N GLY A 29 -23.07 9.36 0.06
CA GLY A 29 -24.13 9.62 1.04
C GLY A 29 -23.88 10.81 1.97
N GLN A 30 -22.87 11.63 1.68
CA GLN A 30 -22.62 12.86 2.41
C GLN A 30 -23.76 13.87 2.20
N LYS A 31 -24.17 14.52 3.28
CA LYS A 31 -25.17 15.60 3.22
C LYS A 31 -24.53 16.95 2.90
N GLU A 32 -25.27 17.81 2.24
CA GLU A 32 -24.85 19.17 1.97
C GLU A 32 -24.53 19.91 3.28
N GLY A 33 -23.39 20.61 3.30
CA GLY A 33 -22.92 21.36 4.47
C GLY A 33 -22.01 20.58 5.43
N GLU A 34 -21.83 19.26 5.24
CA GLU A 34 -20.84 18.50 5.99
C GLU A 34 -19.45 18.71 5.40
N ASP A 35 -18.44 18.92 6.27
CA ASP A 35 -17.03 19.07 5.86
C ASP A 35 -16.37 17.75 5.43
N LEU A 36 -17.11 16.67 5.49
CA LEU A 36 -16.71 15.36 5.02
C LEU A 36 -16.59 15.38 3.48
N GLY A 37 -15.52 14.86 2.92
CA GLY A 37 -15.35 14.76 1.47
C GLY A 37 -14.44 15.83 0.85
N LYS A 38 -13.98 16.79 1.63
CA LYS A 38 -12.90 17.69 1.20
C LYS A 38 -11.56 16.96 1.32
N TRP A 39 -10.76 17.08 0.29
CA TRP A 39 -9.37 16.62 0.36
C TRP A 39 -8.52 17.68 1.06
N ASN A 40 -8.54 17.66 2.38
CA ASN A 40 -7.92 18.69 3.22
C ASN A 40 -7.23 18.09 4.45
N LEU A 41 -6.75 16.87 4.35
CA LEU A 41 -6.00 16.22 5.42
C LEU A 41 -4.76 17.07 5.77
N GLN A 42 -4.53 17.29 7.05
CA GLN A 42 -3.40 18.07 7.57
C GLN A 42 -2.51 17.19 8.45
N GLU A 43 -1.23 17.48 8.47
CA GLU A 43 -0.28 16.85 9.40
C GLU A 43 -0.37 17.51 10.80
N LYS A 44 -1.61 17.57 11.32
CA LYS A 44 -1.94 18.12 12.63
C LYS A 44 -2.95 17.25 13.36
N ASN A 45 -2.86 17.17 14.68
CA ASN A 45 -3.87 16.53 15.51
C ASN A 45 -5.01 17.50 15.87
N ALA A 46 -6.03 16.99 16.57
CA ALA A 46 -7.19 17.80 16.96
C ALA A 46 -6.85 18.99 17.87
N ALA A 47 -5.72 18.98 18.57
CA ALA A 47 -5.22 20.09 19.37
C ALA A 47 -4.42 21.12 18.54
N GLY A 48 -4.27 20.89 17.24
CA GLY A 48 -3.50 21.75 16.34
C GLY A 48 -1.98 21.55 16.37
N ALA A 49 -1.50 20.56 17.12
CA ALA A 49 -0.08 20.21 17.16
C ALA A 49 0.30 19.41 15.91
N ASP A 50 1.51 19.67 15.40
CA ASP A 50 2.07 18.97 14.26
C ASP A 50 2.31 17.49 14.60
N ILE A 51 2.00 16.62 13.67
CA ILE A 51 2.24 15.17 13.74
C ILE A 51 3.21 14.77 12.63
N ARG A 52 3.94 13.69 12.89
CA ARG A 52 4.80 13.06 11.89
C ARG A 52 4.34 11.64 11.61
N PRO A 53 3.55 11.42 10.56
CA PRO A 53 3.00 10.09 10.25
C PRO A 53 4.08 9.06 9.93
N ARG A 54 4.08 7.95 10.65
CA ARG A 54 4.90 6.79 10.32
C ARG A 54 4.17 5.96 9.26
N LEU A 55 4.82 5.75 8.12
CA LEU A 55 4.25 4.97 7.01
C LEU A 55 4.43 3.46 7.22
N SER A 56 5.59 3.03 7.71
CA SER A 56 5.93 1.63 7.91
C SER A 56 6.03 1.28 9.39
N LEU A 57 5.62 0.06 9.74
CA LEU A 57 5.79 -0.51 11.08
C LEU A 57 7.16 -1.18 11.27
N ILE A 58 7.95 -1.31 10.19
CA ILE A 58 9.29 -1.90 10.27
C ILE A 58 10.15 -1.14 11.28
N GLY A 59 10.84 -1.91 12.14
CA GLY A 59 11.64 -1.36 13.24
C GLY A 59 10.85 -0.96 14.50
N GLY A 60 9.51 -1.11 14.47
CA GLY A 60 8.64 -0.82 15.63
C GLY A 60 7.41 -1.73 15.69
N HIS A 61 7.47 -2.89 15.03
CA HIS A 61 6.39 -3.89 15.04
C HIS A 61 6.49 -4.81 16.25
N ASP A 62 5.35 -5.38 16.65
CA ASP A 62 5.24 -6.33 17.76
C ASP A 62 5.28 -7.79 17.30
N GLY A 63 5.12 -8.03 16.00
CA GLY A 63 5.14 -9.35 15.40
C GLY A 63 5.08 -9.32 13.89
N VAL A 64 5.14 -10.52 13.31
CA VAL A 64 5.03 -10.76 11.87
C VAL A 64 3.94 -11.78 11.63
N VAL A 65 3.06 -11.53 10.67
CA VAL A 65 2.00 -12.46 10.26
C VAL A 65 2.07 -12.74 8.78
N LEU A 66 1.68 -13.94 8.39
CA LEU A 66 1.55 -14.32 6.99
C LEU A 66 0.17 -13.88 6.48
N VAL A 67 0.15 -13.02 5.48
CA VAL A 67 -1.08 -12.51 4.86
C VAL A 67 -1.17 -12.99 3.42
N ALA A 68 -2.32 -13.52 3.05
CA ALA A 68 -2.63 -13.94 1.69
C ALA A 68 -3.01 -12.71 0.84
N SER A 69 -2.23 -12.44 -0.19
CA SER A 69 -2.44 -11.31 -1.11
C SER A 69 -2.94 -11.80 -2.47
N PRO A 70 -3.87 -11.10 -3.12
CA PRO A 70 -4.32 -11.48 -4.46
C PRO A 70 -3.18 -11.36 -5.49
N TYR A 71 -3.21 -12.28 -6.45
CA TYR A 71 -2.24 -12.35 -7.53
C TYR A 71 -2.92 -12.48 -8.89
N PHE A 72 -2.55 -11.67 -9.85
CA PHE A 72 -3.20 -11.60 -11.16
C PHE A 72 -2.40 -12.28 -12.28
N GLY A 73 -1.29 -12.91 -12.00
CA GLY A 73 -0.36 -13.41 -13.01
C GLY A 73 -0.56 -14.86 -13.46
N ASN A 74 -1.50 -15.59 -12.92
CA ASN A 74 -1.71 -16.97 -13.32
C ASN A 74 -2.70 -17.05 -14.50
N GLN A 75 -2.16 -17.02 -15.72
CA GLN A 75 -2.96 -17.02 -16.95
C GLN A 75 -3.47 -18.41 -17.38
N GLN A 76 -3.18 -19.47 -16.63
CA GLN A 76 -3.59 -20.83 -17.01
C GLN A 76 -5.03 -21.18 -16.62
N HIS A 77 -5.75 -20.28 -15.99
CA HIS A 77 -7.10 -20.56 -15.51
C HIS A 77 -8.16 -19.77 -16.26
N ASP A 78 -9.14 -20.51 -16.72
CA ASP A 78 -10.39 -20.05 -17.29
C ASP A 78 -10.94 -18.88 -16.44
N HIS A 79 -11.17 -17.76 -17.09
CA HIS A 79 -11.67 -16.52 -16.48
C HIS A 79 -12.98 -16.67 -15.71
N PHE A 80 -13.61 -17.83 -15.78
CA PHE A 80 -14.91 -18.13 -15.16
C PHE A 80 -14.84 -19.10 -13.98
N GLN A 81 -13.67 -19.67 -13.67
CA GLN A 81 -13.53 -20.52 -12.51
C GLN A 81 -12.94 -19.74 -11.33
N HIS A 82 -13.80 -19.27 -10.47
CA HIS A 82 -13.46 -18.73 -9.15
C HIS A 82 -12.92 -19.83 -8.21
N THR A 83 -11.89 -20.54 -8.61
CA THR A 83 -11.21 -21.47 -7.71
C THR A 83 -10.08 -20.72 -7.01
N ASP A 84 -10.37 -20.30 -5.90
CA ASP A 84 -9.85 -19.25 -5.06
C ASP A 84 -8.41 -19.42 -4.55
N HIS A 85 -7.77 -20.56 -4.76
CA HIS A 85 -6.48 -20.85 -4.12
C HIS A 85 -5.26 -20.68 -5.04
N ALA A 86 -5.45 -20.61 -6.34
CA ALA A 86 -4.35 -20.51 -7.31
C ALA A 86 -3.82 -19.09 -7.52
N ASN A 87 -4.57 -18.08 -7.08
CA ASN A 87 -4.28 -16.66 -7.31
C ASN A 87 -3.93 -15.90 -6.01
N ILE A 88 -3.31 -16.57 -5.08
CA ILE A 88 -2.92 -16.00 -3.80
C ILE A 88 -1.42 -16.15 -3.61
N LEU A 89 -0.77 -15.04 -3.27
CA LEU A 89 0.61 -15.01 -2.83
C LEU A 89 0.68 -14.64 -1.36
N PRO A 90 1.19 -15.51 -0.49
CA PRO A 90 1.41 -15.17 0.91
C PRO A 90 2.67 -14.30 1.07
N HIS A 91 2.58 -13.31 1.95
CA HIS A 91 3.69 -12.43 2.32
C HIS A 91 3.74 -12.22 3.83
N ASN A 92 4.93 -12.09 4.37
CA ASN A 92 5.14 -11.68 5.75
C ASN A 92 4.89 -10.17 5.89
N ILE A 93 4.07 -9.80 6.88
CA ILE A 93 3.68 -8.42 7.15
C ILE A 93 4.00 -8.07 8.61
N ALA A 94 4.64 -6.94 8.82
CA ALA A 94 4.84 -6.36 10.14
C ALA A 94 3.50 -5.92 10.74
N VAL A 95 3.24 -6.28 12.01
CA VAL A 95 2.01 -5.93 12.70
C VAL A 95 2.27 -5.32 14.06
N ARG A 96 1.34 -4.48 14.53
CA ARG A 96 1.26 -4.00 15.90
C ARG A 96 0.01 -4.53 16.59
N LYS A 97 0.13 -4.74 17.90
CA LYS A 97 -0.96 -5.10 18.79
C LYS A 97 -1.61 -3.84 19.34
N LEU A 98 -2.89 -3.72 19.17
CA LEU A 98 -3.66 -2.60 19.70
C LEU A 98 -4.81 -3.11 20.55
N GLN A 99 -5.12 -2.40 21.62
CA GLN A 99 -6.31 -2.65 22.43
C GLN A 99 -7.51 -1.94 21.81
N SER A 100 -8.54 -2.69 21.51
CA SER A 100 -9.84 -2.21 21.07
C SER A 100 -10.91 -2.45 22.15
N ARG A 101 -12.14 -2.05 21.89
CA ARG A 101 -13.28 -2.37 22.77
C ARG A 101 -13.54 -3.87 22.87
N ASP A 102 -13.24 -4.60 21.80
CA ASP A 102 -13.53 -6.03 21.65
C ASP A 102 -12.32 -6.91 21.97
N GLY A 103 -11.25 -6.32 22.51
CA GLY A 103 -10.01 -7.00 22.87
C GLY A 103 -8.79 -6.56 22.05
N GLU A 104 -7.72 -7.35 22.13
CA GLU A 104 -6.49 -7.11 21.36
C GLU A 104 -6.73 -7.40 19.88
N ILE A 105 -6.30 -6.49 19.03
CA ILE A 105 -6.32 -6.65 17.56
C ILE A 105 -4.91 -6.47 17.00
N LEU A 106 -4.64 -7.15 15.88
CA LEU A 106 -3.45 -6.95 15.08
C LEU A 106 -3.75 -5.97 13.95
N VAL A 107 -2.88 -4.99 13.78
CA VAL A 107 -2.98 -4.02 12.71
C VAL A 107 -1.69 -3.98 11.90
N ALA A 108 -1.83 -3.75 10.60
CA ALA A 108 -0.72 -3.47 9.69
C ALA A 108 -0.89 -2.08 9.09
N SER A 109 0.19 -1.48 8.62
CA SER A 109 0.08 -0.26 7.84
C SER A 109 -0.35 -0.59 6.41
N VAL A 110 -1.09 0.33 5.79
CA VAL A 110 -1.46 0.21 4.36
C VAL A 110 -0.22 0.19 3.48
N TYR A 111 0.80 0.96 3.86
CA TYR A 111 2.08 1.00 3.17
C TYR A 111 2.78 -0.37 3.20
N ASP A 112 2.90 -1.00 4.38
CA ASP A 112 3.57 -2.31 4.50
C ASP A 112 2.82 -3.40 3.73
N LEU A 113 1.49 -3.40 3.78
CA LEU A 113 0.65 -4.30 2.98
C LEU A 113 0.88 -4.11 1.48
N PHE A 114 0.91 -2.85 1.02
CA PHE A 114 1.12 -2.51 -0.38
C PHE A 114 2.50 -2.96 -0.87
N VAL A 115 3.55 -2.61 -0.15
CA VAL A 115 4.94 -2.91 -0.53
C VAL A 115 5.19 -4.43 -0.54
N ALA A 116 4.68 -5.15 0.47
CA ALA A 116 4.79 -6.60 0.53
C ALA A 116 4.05 -7.30 -0.61
N ASN A 117 2.86 -6.80 -1.02
CA ASN A 117 2.11 -7.36 -2.14
C ASN A 117 2.91 -7.37 -3.45
N TYR A 118 3.84 -6.44 -3.62
CA TYR A 118 4.74 -6.38 -4.76
C TYR A 118 6.08 -7.11 -4.53
N GLY A 119 6.20 -7.90 -3.48
CA GLY A 119 7.37 -8.72 -3.21
C GLY A 119 8.62 -7.95 -2.81
N VAL A 120 8.49 -6.71 -2.36
CA VAL A 120 9.62 -5.89 -1.91
C VAL A 120 10.13 -6.41 -0.57
N ASP A 121 11.43 -6.63 -0.47
CA ASP A 121 12.06 -7.06 0.77
C ASP A 121 12.02 -5.96 1.83
N GLN A 122 11.32 -6.26 2.91
CA GLN A 122 11.24 -5.40 4.11
C GLN A 122 12.09 -5.95 5.27
N GLY A 123 12.94 -6.94 5.02
CA GLY A 123 13.75 -7.59 6.04
C GLY A 123 12.97 -8.56 6.94
N LEU A 124 11.74 -8.92 6.57
CA LEU A 124 10.89 -9.85 7.33
C LEU A 124 11.05 -11.31 6.86
N GLY A 125 11.79 -11.55 5.78
CA GLY A 125 11.87 -12.86 5.13
C GLY A 125 10.50 -13.34 4.65
N GLY A 126 10.39 -14.66 4.45
CA GLY A 126 9.14 -15.28 4.02
C GLY A 126 9.08 -15.58 2.53
N PRO A 127 7.94 -16.12 2.06
CA PRO A 127 7.77 -16.46 0.64
C PRO A 127 7.55 -15.20 -0.22
N ASN A 128 7.79 -15.37 -1.53
CA ASN A 128 7.50 -14.36 -2.56
C ASN A 128 8.21 -13.01 -2.39
N VAL A 129 9.35 -13.00 -1.72
CA VAL A 129 10.21 -11.82 -1.58
C VAL A 129 11.32 -11.89 -2.62
N ALA A 130 11.45 -10.84 -3.42
CA ALA A 130 12.49 -10.74 -4.44
C ALA A 130 13.81 -10.26 -3.83
N SER A 131 14.90 -10.90 -4.20
CA SER A 131 16.27 -10.49 -3.83
C SER A 131 16.94 -9.66 -4.91
N SER A 132 16.41 -9.72 -6.12
CA SER A 132 16.98 -9.09 -7.32
C SER A 132 15.89 -8.72 -8.32
N TYR A 133 16.16 -7.72 -9.16
CA TYR A 133 15.34 -7.39 -10.33
C TYR A 133 15.31 -8.50 -11.39
N ASP A 134 16.24 -9.45 -11.31
CA ASP A 134 16.36 -10.58 -12.23
C ASP A 134 15.65 -11.84 -11.76
N ASP A 135 15.14 -11.85 -10.52
CA ASP A 135 14.41 -12.98 -9.98
C ASP A 135 13.10 -13.20 -10.74
N ASP A 136 12.77 -14.45 -10.99
CA ASP A 136 11.51 -14.85 -11.61
C ASP A 136 10.38 -14.99 -10.58
N ILE A 137 10.13 -13.92 -9.88
CA ILE A 137 9.10 -13.80 -8.85
C ILE A 137 8.06 -12.79 -9.33
N PRO A 138 6.77 -13.00 -9.11
CA PRO A 138 5.71 -12.06 -9.47
C PRO A 138 6.04 -10.61 -9.10
N TYR A 139 5.72 -9.72 -10.02
CA TYR A 139 5.93 -8.26 -9.92
C TYR A 139 7.38 -7.77 -10.03
N THR A 140 8.37 -8.64 -10.24
CA THR A 140 9.72 -8.17 -10.56
C THR A 140 9.83 -7.66 -12.00
N PRO A 141 10.84 -6.85 -12.31
CA PRO A 141 11.13 -6.46 -13.69
C PRO A 141 11.40 -7.64 -14.63
N ALA A 142 11.99 -8.73 -14.15
CA ALA A 142 12.21 -9.94 -14.94
C ALA A 142 10.91 -10.67 -15.26
N TRP A 143 10.02 -10.78 -14.30
CA TRP A 143 8.69 -11.39 -14.46
C TRP A 143 7.84 -10.58 -15.46
N GLN A 144 7.77 -9.24 -15.32
CA GLN A 144 6.99 -8.42 -16.24
C GLN A 144 7.52 -8.46 -17.67
N GLU A 145 8.86 -8.56 -17.87
CA GLU A 145 9.46 -8.69 -19.20
C GLU A 145 8.94 -9.90 -19.95
N LYS A 146 8.72 -11.04 -19.27
CA LYS A 146 8.16 -12.26 -19.87
C LYS A 146 6.71 -12.08 -20.32
N ILE A 147 5.95 -11.27 -19.61
CA ILE A 147 4.53 -11.04 -19.91
C ILE A 147 4.34 -9.97 -20.96
N THR A 148 5.02 -8.85 -20.80
CA THR A 148 4.80 -7.64 -21.62
C THR A 148 5.74 -7.52 -22.80
N GLY A 149 6.89 -8.20 -22.77
CA GLY A 149 7.98 -8.05 -23.74
C GLY A 149 8.81 -6.76 -23.54
N VAL A 150 8.40 -5.88 -22.62
CA VAL A 150 9.17 -4.66 -22.31
C VAL A 150 10.41 -5.03 -21.52
N LYS A 151 11.57 -4.61 -22.03
CA LYS A 151 12.85 -4.96 -21.44
C LYS A 151 12.99 -4.42 -20.01
N ARG A 152 13.41 -5.30 -19.09
CA ARG A 152 13.53 -4.97 -17.65
C ARG A 152 14.39 -3.76 -17.38
N HIS A 153 15.49 -3.58 -18.11
CA HIS A 153 16.37 -2.44 -17.90
C HIS A 153 15.69 -1.09 -18.20
N LEU A 154 14.75 -1.05 -19.16
CA LEU A 154 13.96 0.16 -19.46
C LEU A 154 12.98 0.47 -18.33
N VAL A 155 12.31 -0.57 -17.81
CA VAL A 155 11.40 -0.40 -16.66
C VAL A 155 12.15 0.10 -15.43
N ILE A 156 13.32 -0.49 -15.14
CA ILE A 156 14.16 -0.08 -14.02
C ILE A 156 14.64 1.36 -14.21
N GLN A 157 15.06 1.72 -15.43
CA GLN A 157 15.51 3.08 -15.74
C GLN A 157 14.39 4.10 -15.49
N VAL A 158 13.20 3.87 -16.06
CA VAL A 158 12.04 4.77 -15.89
C VAL A 158 11.66 4.91 -14.42
N ALA A 159 11.64 3.80 -13.68
CA ALA A 159 11.32 3.83 -12.26
C ALA A 159 12.33 4.67 -11.44
N ARG A 160 13.62 4.54 -11.76
CA ARG A 160 14.69 5.35 -11.12
C ARG A 160 14.57 6.82 -11.46
N GLU A 161 14.38 7.16 -12.74
CA GLU A 161 14.19 8.54 -13.18
C GLU A 161 12.96 9.18 -12.53
N PHE A 162 11.87 8.41 -12.39
CA PHE A 162 10.66 8.85 -11.70
C PHE A 162 10.91 9.14 -10.23
N ALA A 163 11.60 8.24 -9.52
CA ALA A 163 11.95 8.39 -8.11
C ALA A 163 12.93 9.55 -7.90
N ASP A 164 13.98 9.64 -8.72
CA ASP A 164 14.96 10.72 -8.66
C ASP A 164 14.33 12.10 -8.87
N ASN A 165 13.39 12.20 -9.82
CA ASN A 165 12.67 13.45 -10.03
C ASN A 165 11.76 13.79 -8.86
N ALA A 166 11.07 12.80 -8.28
CA ALA A 166 10.23 12.99 -7.12
C ALA A 166 11.05 13.50 -5.91
N ASP A 167 12.23 12.93 -5.69
CA ASP A 167 13.14 13.35 -4.63
C ASP A 167 13.64 14.80 -4.85
N LYS A 168 14.15 15.12 -6.03
CA LYS A 168 14.65 16.46 -6.39
C LYS A 168 13.59 17.55 -6.37
N THR A 169 12.33 17.20 -6.59
CA THR A 169 11.23 18.16 -6.75
C THR A 169 10.21 18.11 -5.62
N HIS A 170 10.49 17.37 -4.56
CA HIS A 170 9.56 17.13 -3.44
C HIS A 170 8.20 16.57 -3.91
N GLY A 171 8.25 15.49 -4.67
CA GLY A 171 7.08 14.73 -5.07
C GLY A 171 6.39 15.19 -6.35
N LYS A 172 7.02 16.00 -7.21
CA LYS A 172 6.44 16.46 -8.47
C LYS A 172 6.61 15.45 -9.62
N SER A 173 6.36 14.18 -9.35
CA SER A 173 6.26 13.12 -10.36
C SER A 173 4.87 12.49 -10.32
N MET A 174 4.27 12.28 -11.49
CA MET A 174 2.91 11.75 -11.58
C MET A 174 2.76 10.83 -12.79
N VAL A 175 2.04 9.73 -12.60
CA VAL A 175 1.55 8.87 -13.68
C VAL A 175 0.06 9.12 -13.87
N ILE A 176 -0.35 9.43 -15.08
CA ILE A 176 -1.75 9.63 -15.44
C ILE A 176 -2.22 8.40 -16.20
N ILE A 177 -3.21 7.70 -15.64
CA ILE A 177 -3.82 6.52 -16.24
C ILE A 177 -5.21 6.91 -16.76
N GLY A 178 -5.40 6.78 -18.08
CA GLY A 178 -6.65 7.12 -18.74
C GLY A 178 -7.62 5.95 -18.88
N ALA A 179 -8.82 6.25 -19.38
CA ALA A 179 -9.92 5.30 -19.55
C ALA A 179 -9.53 4.04 -20.38
N ALA A 180 -8.67 4.20 -21.39
CA ALA A 180 -8.20 3.07 -22.20
C ALA A 180 -7.55 1.97 -21.38
N MET A 181 -6.77 2.33 -20.35
CA MET A 181 -6.16 1.35 -19.44
C MET A 181 -7.17 0.76 -18.46
N ASN A 182 -8.12 1.57 -17.98
CA ASN A 182 -9.06 1.17 -16.94
C ASN A 182 -10.22 0.31 -17.45
N HIS A 183 -10.44 0.28 -18.76
CA HIS A 183 -11.57 -0.43 -19.40
C HIS A 183 -11.16 -1.64 -20.24
N TRP A 184 -9.87 -1.93 -20.31
CA TRP A 184 -9.36 -3.17 -20.91
C TRP A 184 -9.06 -4.19 -19.82
N TYR A 185 -9.59 -5.38 -19.95
CA TYR A 185 -9.41 -6.56 -19.09
C TYR A 185 -9.27 -7.81 -19.92
#